data_02ff6264437038e879e747b50589f4be
#
_entry.id   02ff6264437038e879e747b50589f4be
#
_cell.length_a   1.000
_cell.length_b   1.000
_cell.length_c   1.000
_cell.angle_alpha   90.00
_cell.angle_beta   90.00
_cell.angle_gamma   90.00
#
_symmetry.space_group_name_H-M   'P 1'
#
loop_
_entity.id
_entity.type
_entity.pdbx_description
1 polymer ?
#
loop_
_entity_poly.entity_id
_entity_poly.type
_entity_poly.pdbx_seq_one_letter_code
_entity_poly.pdbx_strand_id
1 'polypeptide(L)'
;MKKLLHIALAITLLPACATSPTGRTQVMLISPEAAIVESRKAYLSTVDELDKQNKLVDDPKVMDRVAIITGRLVTVAKQQYPQSSDWEWSVAIIDDPKTVNAWCMAGGR
;
A
#
# COMPACT_ATOMS: atom_id res chain seq x y z
N MET A 1 -4.59 43.06 10.04
CA MET A 1 -3.54 42.01 10.05
C MET A 1 -4.00 40.68 10.65
N LYS A 2 -4.62 40.67 11.84
CA LYS A 2 -5.11 39.40 12.47
C LYS A 2 -6.14 38.66 11.60
N LYS A 3 -7.08 39.36 10.96
CA LYS A 3 -8.10 38.74 10.08
C LYS A 3 -7.50 38.14 8.80
N LEU A 4 -6.48 38.73 8.22
CA LEU A 4 -5.75 38.22 7.04
C LEU A 4 -4.96 36.95 7.41
N LEU A 5 -4.41 36.88 8.62
CA LEU A 5 -3.70 35.69 9.10
C LEU A 5 -4.64 34.50 9.27
N HIS A 6 -5.86 34.71 9.74
CA HIS A 6 -6.87 33.65 9.87
C HIS A 6 -7.38 33.13 8.52
N ILE A 7 -7.51 34.01 7.53
CA ILE A 7 -7.90 33.63 6.16
C ILE A 7 -6.78 32.84 5.48
N ALA A 8 -5.51 33.26 5.65
CA ALA A 8 -4.37 32.52 5.13
C ALA A 8 -4.25 31.11 5.75
N LEU A 9 -4.50 30.98 7.05
CA LEU A 9 -4.47 29.68 7.74
C LEU A 9 -5.62 28.75 7.27
N ALA A 10 -6.81 29.30 6.99
CA ALA A 10 -7.95 28.53 6.49
C ALA A 10 -7.73 27.99 5.09
N ILE A 11 -7.02 28.71 4.21
CA ILE A 11 -6.72 28.30 2.83
C ILE A 11 -5.73 27.14 2.79
N THR A 12 -4.82 27.02 3.77
CA THR A 12 -3.83 25.93 3.81
C THR A 12 -4.41 24.59 4.25
N LEU A 13 -5.64 24.53 4.77
CA LEU A 13 -6.30 23.29 5.23
C LEU A 13 -7.17 22.64 4.13
N LEU A 14 -7.42 23.33 3.02
CA LEU A 14 -8.28 22.83 1.93
C LEU A 14 -7.74 21.64 1.13
N PRO A 15 -6.42 21.44 0.93
CA PRO A 15 -5.91 20.29 0.19
C PRO A 15 -5.83 18.97 0.99
N ALA A 16 -6.20 18.97 2.27
CA ALA A 16 -6.09 17.78 3.13
C ALA A 16 -7.24 16.77 2.96
N CYS A 17 -8.26 17.06 2.14
CA CYS A 17 -9.38 16.17 1.90
C CYS A 17 -9.14 15.33 0.65
N ALA A 18 -9.18 14.00 0.81
CA ALA A 18 -9.12 13.04 -0.29
C ALA A 18 -10.33 12.11 -0.24
N THR A 19 -10.72 11.59 -1.40
CA THR A 19 -11.78 10.59 -1.50
C THR A 19 -11.16 9.20 -1.62
N SER A 20 -11.56 8.29 -0.75
CA SER A 20 -11.13 6.89 -0.81
C SER A 20 -11.69 6.19 -2.05
N PRO A 21 -11.11 5.05 -2.49
CA PRO A 21 -11.66 4.23 -3.58
C PRO A 21 -13.10 3.79 -3.38
N THR A 22 -13.56 3.74 -2.12
CA THR A 22 -14.94 3.41 -1.74
C THR A 22 -15.87 4.63 -1.65
N GLY A 23 -15.42 5.81 -2.07
CA GLY A 23 -16.21 7.04 -2.13
C GLY A 23 -16.29 7.83 -0.82
N ARG A 24 -15.55 7.45 0.23
CA ARG A 24 -15.55 8.20 1.49
C ARG A 24 -14.57 9.37 1.44
N THR A 25 -15.03 10.55 1.85
CA THR A 25 -14.14 11.70 2.06
C THR A 25 -13.39 11.53 3.37
N GLN A 26 -12.08 11.72 3.34
CA GLN A 26 -11.20 11.56 4.49
C GLN A 26 -10.11 12.64 4.49
N VAL A 27 -9.63 13.01 5.68
CA VAL A 27 -8.47 13.90 5.83
C VAL A 27 -7.21 13.04 5.72
N MET A 28 -6.32 13.41 4.79
CA MET A 28 -5.03 12.73 4.57
C MET A 28 -3.91 13.69 4.96
N LEU A 29 -3.16 13.33 6.00
CA LEU A 29 -1.99 14.10 6.46
C LEU A 29 -0.72 13.75 5.67
N ILE A 30 -0.71 12.60 4.99
CA ILE A 30 0.38 12.12 4.14
C ILE A 30 -0.18 11.91 2.73
N SER A 31 0.52 12.37 1.71
CA SER A 31 0.09 12.14 0.33
C SER A 31 0.16 10.65 -0.03
N PRO A 32 -0.69 10.16 -0.96
CA PRO A 32 -0.62 8.79 -1.46
C PRO A 32 0.78 8.42 -1.97
N GLU A 33 1.44 9.31 -2.68
CA GLU A 33 2.78 9.11 -3.24
C GLU A 33 3.82 8.94 -2.13
N ALA A 34 3.78 9.78 -1.09
CA ALA A 34 4.67 9.65 0.07
C ALA A 34 4.44 8.32 0.81
N ALA A 35 3.18 7.92 0.99
CA ALA A 35 2.84 6.64 1.59
C ALA A 35 3.37 5.46 0.76
N ILE A 36 3.29 5.52 -0.57
CA ILE A 36 3.83 4.48 -1.48
C ILE A 36 5.35 4.39 -1.35
N VAL A 37 6.05 5.52 -1.32
CA VAL A 37 7.52 5.56 -1.17
C VAL A 37 7.96 4.94 0.15
N GLU A 38 7.34 5.32 1.26
CA GLU A 38 7.68 4.78 2.58
C GLU A 38 7.30 3.30 2.71
N SER A 39 6.16 2.89 2.17
CA SER A 39 5.76 1.48 2.12
C SER A 39 6.73 0.63 1.30
N ARG A 40 7.25 1.15 0.19
CA ARG A 40 8.26 0.47 -0.60
C ARG A 40 9.53 0.21 0.21
N LYS A 41 10.04 1.22 0.92
CA LYS A 41 11.23 1.07 1.77
C LYS A 41 11.00 0.03 2.86
N ALA A 42 9.88 0.11 3.56
CA ALA A 42 9.53 -0.82 4.62
C ALA A 42 9.38 -2.26 4.10
N TYR A 43 8.72 -2.45 2.96
CA TYR A 43 8.58 -3.75 2.31
C TYR A 43 9.92 -4.37 1.95
N LEU A 44 10.79 -3.62 1.26
CA LEU A 44 12.09 -4.12 0.83
C LEU A 44 12.99 -4.48 2.03
N SER A 45 12.98 -3.66 3.08
CA SER A 45 13.70 -3.96 4.32
C SER A 45 13.18 -5.22 5.01
N THR A 46 11.86 -5.37 5.10
CA THR A 46 11.23 -6.54 5.72
C THR A 46 11.54 -7.82 4.93
N VAL A 47 11.44 -7.78 3.61
CA VAL A 47 11.74 -8.94 2.76
C VAL A 47 13.21 -9.34 2.86
N ASP A 48 14.14 -8.37 2.83
CA ASP A 48 15.58 -8.62 3.00
C ASP A 48 15.91 -9.26 4.36
N GLU A 49 15.28 -8.78 5.44
CA GLU A 49 15.46 -9.37 6.77
C GLU A 49 14.91 -10.80 6.87
N LEU A 50 13.74 -11.04 6.29
CA LEU A 50 13.12 -12.37 6.28
C LEU A 50 13.92 -13.36 5.42
N ASP A 51 14.45 -12.91 4.29
CA ASP A 51 15.32 -13.72 3.42
C ASP A 51 16.59 -14.13 4.15
N LYS A 52 17.28 -13.20 4.81
CA LYS A 52 18.47 -13.50 5.65
C LYS A 52 18.20 -14.49 6.77
N GLN A 53 16.95 -14.56 7.25
CA GLN A 53 16.51 -15.51 8.28
C GLN A 53 15.97 -16.82 7.71
N ASN A 54 15.98 -17.02 6.39
CA ASN A 54 15.35 -18.14 5.68
C ASN A 54 13.86 -18.32 6.06
N LYS A 55 13.14 -17.20 6.18
CA LYS A 55 11.71 -17.16 6.52
C LYS A 55 10.79 -16.81 5.37
N LEU A 56 11.28 -16.84 4.16
CA LEU A 56 10.44 -16.72 2.96
C LEU A 56 10.13 -18.12 2.41
N VAL A 57 8.89 -18.30 1.99
CA VAL A 57 8.49 -19.53 1.29
C VAL A 57 9.01 -19.46 -0.14
N ASP A 58 9.71 -20.52 -0.57
CA ASP A 58 10.27 -20.70 -1.92
C ASP A 58 9.70 -21.94 -2.65
N ASP A 59 8.70 -22.61 -2.05
CA ASP A 59 8.01 -23.74 -2.69
C ASP A 59 7.28 -23.28 -3.95
N PRO A 60 7.64 -23.80 -5.16
CA PRO A 60 7.07 -23.35 -6.41
C PRO A 60 5.55 -23.53 -6.49
N LYS A 61 4.99 -24.60 -5.90
CA LYS A 61 3.54 -24.85 -5.94
C LYS A 61 2.77 -23.82 -5.10
N VAL A 62 3.33 -23.44 -3.95
CA VAL A 62 2.73 -22.41 -3.09
C VAL A 62 2.84 -21.05 -3.76
N MET A 63 4.01 -20.73 -4.30
CA MET A 63 4.25 -19.47 -5.00
C MET A 63 3.34 -19.30 -6.23
N ASP A 64 3.21 -20.33 -7.08
CA ASP A 64 2.33 -20.29 -8.24
C ASP A 64 0.86 -20.10 -7.84
N ARG A 65 0.41 -20.79 -6.81
CA ARG A 65 -0.96 -20.64 -6.31
C ARG A 65 -1.23 -19.22 -5.85
N VAL A 66 -0.34 -18.65 -5.04
CA VAL A 66 -0.46 -17.28 -4.54
C VAL A 66 -0.38 -16.27 -5.67
N ALA A 67 0.53 -16.46 -6.63
CA ALA A 67 0.67 -15.60 -7.80
C ALA A 67 -0.62 -15.56 -8.64
N ILE A 68 -1.26 -16.72 -8.89
CA ILE A 68 -2.52 -16.80 -9.64
C ILE A 68 -3.64 -16.05 -8.89
N ILE A 69 -3.78 -16.27 -7.60
CA ILE A 69 -4.82 -15.62 -6.78
C ILE A 69 -4.58 -14.11 -6.75
N THR A 70 -3.35 -13.70 -6.46
CA THR A 70 -2.96 -12.27 -6.41
C THR A 70 -3.17 -11.60 -7.77
N GLY A 71 -2.78 -12.24 -8.86
CA GLY A 71 -2.98 -11.72 -10.21
C GLY A 71 -4.45 -11.44 -10.54
N ARG A 72 -5.37 -12.32 -10.13
CA ARG A 72 -6.81 -12.12 -10.29
C ARG A 72 -7.30 -10.91 -9.45
N LEU A 73 -6.86 -10.80 -8.20
CA LEU A 73 -7.22 -9.68 -7.32
C LEU A 73 -6.69 -8.35 -7.87
N VAL A 74 -5.45 -8.32 -8.33
CA VAL A 74 -4.81 -7.13 -8.94
C VAL A 74 -5.56 -6.69 -10.21
N THR A 75 -6.01 -7.64 -11.04
CA THR A 75 -6.80 -7.33 -12.23
C THR A 75 -8.08 -6.58 -11.86
N VAL A 76 -8.81 -7.06 -10.86
CA VAL A 76 -10.02 -6.39 -10.37
C VAL A 76 -9.69 -5.04 -9.73
N ALA A 77 -8.63 -4.97 -8.93
CA ALA A 77 -8.19 -3.74 -8.30
C ALA A 77 -7.88 -2.63 -9.32
N LYS A 78 -7.17 -2.96 -10.40
CA LYS A 78 -6.86 -2.01 -11.49
C LYS A 78 -8.10 -1.55 -12.25
N GLN A 79 -9.11 -2.41 -12.41
CA GLN A 79 -10.38 -2.04 -13.02
C GLN A 79 -11.20 -1.09 -12.14
N GLN A 80 -11.27 -1.37 -10.84
CA GLN A 80 -12.05 -0.56 -9.89
C GLN A 80 -11.33 0.71 -9.46
N TYR A 81 -10.01 0.70 -9.46
CA TYR A 81 -9.15 1.82 -9.08
C TYR A 81 -8.00 1.99 -10.08
N PRO A 82 -8.24 2.63 -11.23
CA PRO A 82 -7.29 2.74 -12.33
C PRO A 82 -5.93 3.34 -11.95
N GLN A 83 -5.88 4.21 -10.93
CA GLN A 83 -4.63 4.77 -10.39
C GLN A 83 -3.67 3.70 -9.86
N SER A 84 -4.17 2.53 -9.50
CA SER A 84 -3.35 1.40 -9.06
C SER A 84 -2.65 0.66 -10.22
N SER A 85 -2.91 1.04 -11.46
CA SER A 85 -2.31 0.43 -12.65
C SER A 85 -0.81 0.65 -12.73
N ASP A 86 -0.33 1.78 -12.20
CA ASP A 86 1.09 2.15 -12.19
C ASP A 86 1.82 1.67 -10.92
N TRP A 87 1.12 0.97 -10.03
CA TRP A 87 1.73 0.42 -8.83
C TRP A 87 2.62 -0.78 -9.13
N GLU A 88 3.72 -0.87 -8.41
CA GLU A 88 4.63 -2.03 -8.48
C GLU A 88 4.10 -3.17 -7.60
N TRP A 89 3.12 -3.90 -8.12
CA TRP A 89 2.51 -5.02 -7.42
C TRP A 89 3.50 -6.15 -7.15
N SER A 90 3.58 -6.58 -5.91
CA SER A 90 4.44 -7.69 -5.49
C SER A 90 3.84 -8.40 -4.28
N VAL A 91 4.26 -9.65 -4.07
CA VAL A 91 3.84 -10.45 -2.92
C VAL A 91 5.04 -11.21 -2.37
N ALA A 92 5.12 -11.29 -1.06
CA ALA A 92 6.06 -12.16 -0.35
C ALA A 92 5.26 -13.09 0.55
N ILE A 93 5.70 -14.33 0.68
CA ILE A 93 5.05 -15.35 1.51
C ILE A 93 5.99 -15.65 2.67
N ILE A 94 5.51 -15.39 3.88
CA ILE A 94 6.29 -15.57 5.10
C ILE A 94 6.02 -16.96 5.67
N ASP A 95 7.09 -17.71 5.94
CA ASP A 95 7.02 -19.00 6.61
C ASP A 95 6.89 -18.80 8.12
N ASP A 96 5.66 -18.66 8.58
CA ASP A 96 5.29 -18.61 9.99
C ASP A 96 4.04 -19.44 10.24
N PRO A 97 4.19 -20.74 10.58
CA PRO A 97 3.07 -21.64 10.75
C PRO A 97 2.17 -21.32 11.95
N LYS A 98 2.58 -20.40 12.82
CA LYS A 98 1.80 -19.98 13.99
C LYS A 98 0.92 -18.75 13.70
N THR A 99 1.17 -18.06 12.61
CA THR A 99 0.46 -16.84 12.24
C THR A 99 -0.34 -17.05 10.97
N VAL A 100 -1.66 -16.87 11.06
CA VAL A 100 -2.54 -16.82 9.89
C VAL A 100 -2.93 -15.37 9.67
N ASN A 101 -2.22 -14.70 8.78
CA ASN A 101 -2.43 -13.28 8.49
C ASN A 101 -2.07 -12.96 7.03
N ALA A 102 -2.65 -11.88 6.51
CA ALA A 102 -2.27 -11.26 5.26
C ALA A 102 -2.53 -9.76 5.36
N TRP A 103 -1.63 -8.95 4.80
CA TRP A 103 -1.80 -7.51 4.73
C TRP A 103 -1.30 -6.96 3.40
N CYS A 104 -1.69 -5.75 3.09
CA CYS A 104 -1.24 -5.04 1.91
C CYS A 104 -0.72 -3.66 2.32
N MET A 105 0.42 -3.29 1.77
CA MET A 105 1.03 -1.98 1.98
C MET A 105 0.68 -1.06 0.80
N ALA A 106 0.81 0.26 1.00
CA ALA A 106 0.54 1.24 -0.04
C ALA A 106 1.41 0.97 -1.28
N GLY A 107 0.82 1.13 -2.47
CA GLY A 107 1.50 0.87 -3.74
C GLY A 107 1.49 -0.60 -4.17
N GLY A 108 0.67 -1.46 -3.55
CA GLY A 108 0.44 -2.83 -4.01
C GLY A 108 1.46 -3.86 -3.53
N ARG A 109 1.97 -3.71 -2.32
CA ARG A 109 2.91 -4.65 -1.69
C ARG A 109 2.33 -5.30 -0.47
#